data_e524e6976a4dc4d5aebc42d9ae65aa77
#
_entry.id   e524e6976a4dc4d5aebc42d9ae65aa77
#
_cell.length_a   1.000
_cell.length_b   1.000
_cell.length_c   1.000
_cell.angle_alpha   90.00
_cell.angle_beta   90.00
_cell.angle_gamma   90.00
#
_symmetry.space_group_name_H-M   'P 1'
#
loop_
_entity.id
_entity.type
_entity.pdbx_description
1 polymer ?
#
loop_
_entity_poly.entity_id
_entity_poly.type
_entity_poly.pdbx_seq_one_letter_code
_entity_poly.pdbx_strand_id
1 'polypeptide(L)'
;MNMENLKTIAQCLTADITKDRVALHETGHVIAMYAVGLIDHIAFVTKTPRDGTRGLTEVTEEYKTRMNNLGDEIIHAAGKIIQAAGKKHYGKDYTRIIQLSRLDASQLYFPNICKLFGGGAICRFYDLPDEDMCSIDYTLIDAILNQFNWLGKREVIMPLVDQYLRSAFESFGPLINAFYVNLVEQETLTREQVLQIIKDWEEYQLS
;
A
#
# COMPACT_ATOMS: atom_id res chain seq x y z
N MET A 1 -19.12 -1.48 24.30
CA MET A 1 -19.14 -0.54 23.16
C MET A 1 -19.76 0.76 23.61
N ASN A 2 -19.05 1.89 23.49
CA ASN A 2 -19.55 3.20 23.95
C ASN A 2 -20.54 3.75 22.91
N MET A 3 -21.66 4.35 23.35
CA MET A 3 -22.69 4.95 22.44
C MET A 3 -22.13 6.05 21.54
N GLU A 4 -21.04 6.67 21.93
CA GLU A 4 -20.33 7.70 21.15
C GLU A 4 -19.66 7.10 19.90
N ASN A 5 -19.08 5.90 20.04
CA ASN A 5 -18.47 5.18 18.91
C ASN A 5 -19.51 4.70 17.89
N LEU A 6 -20.72 4.33 18.34
CA LEU A 6 -21.82 3.95 17.44
C LEU A 6 -22.36 5.14 16.63
N LYS A 7 -22.41 6.34 17.22
CA LYS A 7 -22.76 7.58 16.50
C LYS A 7 -21.73 7.92 15.43
N THR A 8 -20.46 7.76 15.75
CA THR A 8 -19.35 8.02 14.82
C THR A 8 -19.40 7.07 13.64
N ILE A 9 -19.63 5.76 13.86
CA ILE A 9 -19.77 4.79 12.77
C ILE A 9 -21.00 5.09 11.91
N ALA A 10 -22.13 5.42 12.52
CA ALA A 10 -23.37 5.76 11.78
C ALA A 10 -23.21 7.06 10.94
N GLN A 11 -22.47 8.05 11.43
CA GLN A 11 -22.12 9.24 10.66
C GLN A 11 -21.19 8.92 9.48
N CYS A 12 -20.23 8.00 9.68
CA CYS A 12 -19.33 7.55 8.62
C CYS A 12 -20.08 6.84 7.49
N LEU A 13 -21.13 6.07 7.78
CA LEU A 13 -21.89 5.32 6.78
C LEU A 13 -22.69 6.21 5.80
N THR A 14 -22.94 7.48 6.14
CA THR A 14 -23.71 8.43 5.31
C THR A 14 -22.84 9.50 4.64
N ALA A 15 -21.53 9.47 4.85
CA ALA A 15 -20.62 10.46 4.29
C ALA A 15 -20.53 10.31 2.76
N ASP A 16 -20.58 11.46 2.05
CA ASP A 16 -20.27 11.50 0.63
C ASP A 16 -18.75 11.53 0.45
N ILE A 17 -18.15 10.33 0.36
CA ILE A 17 -16.71 10.13 0.30
C ILE A 17 -16.07 10.56 -1.03
N THR A 18 -16.85 11.03 -1.97
CA THR A 18 -16.35 11.50 -3.27
C THR A 18 -16.01 12.99 -3.29
N LYS A 19 -16.37 13.74 -2.24
CA LYS A 19 -16.18 15.20 -2.18
C LYS A 19 -14.74 15.65 -2.05
N ASP A 20 -13.94 14.94 -1.25
CA ASP A 20 -12.52 15.24 -1.06
C ASP A 20 -11.67 14.12 -1.67
N ARG A 21 -11.27 14.32 -2.92
CA ARG A 21 -10.51 13.33 -3.69
C ARG A 21 -9.14 13.04 -3.07
N VAL A 22 -8.52 14.04 -2.44
CA VAL A 22 -7.21 13.84 -1.78
C VAL A 22 -7.37 12.96 -0.55
N ALA A 23 -8.36 13.25 0.31
CA ALA A 23 -8.65 12.42 1.47
C ALA A 23 -9.01 10.98 1.06
N LEU A 24 -9.79 10.79 -0.02
CA LEU A 24 -10.13 9.47 -0.53
C LEU A 24 -8.88 8.73 -1.05
N HIS A 25 -8.03 9.40 -1.83
CA HIS A 25 -6.78 8.84 -2.35
C HIS A 25 -5.87 8.36 -1.21
N GLU A 26 -5.62 9.20 -0.21
CA GLU A 26 -4.80 8.83 0.95
C GLU A 26 -5.44 7.70 1.77
N THR A 27 -6.77 7.70 1.90
CA THR A 27 -7.50 6.57 2.50
C THR A 27 -7.22 5.27 1.74
N GLY A 28 -7.16 5.30 0.42
CA GLY A 28 -6.83 4.14 -0.41
C GLY A 28 -5.47 3.54 -0.08
N HIS A 29 -4.45 4.37 0.15
CA HIS A 29 -3.14 3.90 0.59
C HIS A 29 -3.21 3.22 1.96
N VAL A 30 -3.94 3.80 2.93
CA VAL A 30 -4.10 3.23 4.28
C VAL A 30 -4.81 1.86 4.22
N ILE A 31 -5.91 1.77 3.48
CA ILE A 31 -6.65 0.50 3.32
C ILE A 31 -5.79 -0.55 2.60
N ALA A 32 -5.03 -0.16 1.59
CA ALA A 32 -4.10 -1.07 0.92
C ALA A 32 -3.01 -1.57 1.88
N MET A 33 -2.45 -0.69 2.73
CA MET A 33 -1.50 -1.10 3.78
C MET A 33 -2.12 -2.07 4.79
N TYR A 34 -3.36 -1.83 5.21
CA TYR A 34 -4.08 -2.72 6.10
C TYR A 34 -4.30 -4.10 5.45
N ALA A 35 -4.80 -4.12 4.21
CA ALA A 35 -5.07 -5.35 3.47
C ALA A 35 -3.84 -6.25 3.26
N VAL A 36 -2.64 -5.67 3.14
CA VAL A 36 -1.39 -6.42 2.94
C VAL A 36 -0.55 -6.57 4.21
N GLY A 37 -1.08 -6.20 5.39
CA GLY A 37 -0.41 -6.34 6.67
C GLY A 37 0.76 -5.38 6.91
N LEU A 38 0.76 -4.21 6.28
CA LEU A 38 1.77 -3.17 6.45
C LEU A 38 1.35 -2.03 7.39
N ILE A 39 0.16 -2.10 7.96
CA ILE A 39 -0.42 -0.98 8.71
C ILE A 39 0.39 -0.57 9.95
N ASP A 40 1.07 -1.51 10.60
CA ASP A 40 1.94 -1.22 11.75
C ASP A 40 3.13 -0.34 11.38
N HIS A 41 3.43 -0.22 10.11
CA HIS A 41 4.53 0.59 9.58
C HIS A 41 4.09 2.00 9.14
N ILE A 42 2.82 2.36 9.32
CA ILE A 42 2.37 3.74 9.04
C ILE A 42 2.97 4.72 10.05
N ALA A 43 3.44 5.86 9.58
CA ALA A 43 3.91 6.96 10.43
C ALA A 43 2.81 8.01 10.63
N PHE A 44 2.18 8.44 9.54
CA PHE A 44 1.02 9.32 9.52
C PHE A 44 0.37 9.30 8.12
N VAL A 45 -0.83 9.85 8.03
CA VAL A 45 -1.50 10.15 6.77
C VAL A 45 -2.04 11.58 6.79
N THR A 46 -1.87 12.33 5.70
CA THR A 46 -2.34 13.71 5.61
C THR A 46 -2.89 14.01 4.21
N LYS A 47 -3.97 14.77 4.15
CA LYS A 47 -4.48 15.35 2.91
C LYS A 47 -3.89 16.74 2.62
N THR A 48 -3.11 17.29 3.57
CA THR A 48 -2.44 18.58 3.39
C THR A 48 -1.23 18.43 2.48
N PRO A 49 -1.09 19.30 1.46
CA PRO A 49 0.05 19.22 0.53
C PRO A 49 1.40 19.31 1.26
N ARG A 50 2.32 18.41 0.90
CA ARG A 50 3.71 18.38 1.41
C ARG A 50 4.67 17.98 0.30
N ASP A 51 5.84 18.58 0.27
CA ASP A 51 6.97 18.17 -0.56
C ASP A 51 6.63 17.92 -2.05
N GLY A 52 5.69 18.73 -2.59
CA GLY A 52 5.25 18.63 -3.98
C GLY A 52 4.15 17.59 -4.22
N THR A 53 3.66 16.91 -3.18
CA THR A 53 2.48 16.03 -3.22
C THR A 53 1.22 16.79 -2.83
N ARG A 54 0.04 16.29 -3.24
CA ARG A 54 -1.27 16.86 -2.82
C ARG A 54 -1.69 16.35 -1.45
N GLY A 55 -1.29 15.15 -1.10
CA GLY A 55 -1.44 14.48 0.19
C GLY A 55 -0.27 13.53 0.39
N LEU A 56 -0.21 12.83 1.52
CA LEU A 56 0.88 11.90 1.80
C LEU A 56 0.46 10.84 2.82
N THR A 57 0.68 9.59 2.48
CA THR A 57 0.67 8.46 3.41
C THR A 57 2.10 7.99 3.64
N GLU A 58 2.64 8.32 4.80
CA GLU A 58 4.05 8.13 5.15
C GLU A 58 4.25 6.86 5.98
N VAL A 59 5.37 6.19 5.77
CA VAL A 59 5.78 5.01 6.55
C VAL A 59 6.94 5.36 7.50
N THR A 60 7.10 4.55 8.55
CA THR A 60 8.16 4.76 9.55
C THR A 60 9.56 4.67 8.93
N GLU A 61 10.52 5.40 9.48
CA GLU A 61 11.91 5.36 9.03
C GLU A 61 12.53 3.96 9.20
N GLU A 62 12.09 3.22 10.21
CA GLU A 62 12.49 1.83 10.39
C GLU A 62 12.09 0.96 9.18
N TYR A 63 10.84 1.12 8.70
CA TYR A 63 10.36 0.40 7.53
C TYR A 63 11.11 0.80 6.25
N LYS A 64 11.34 2.10 6.04
CA LYS A 64 12.14 2.60 4.90
C LYS A 64 13.54 2.01 4.90
N THR A 65 14.21 2.04 6.06
CA THR A 65 15.56 1.49 6.24
C THR A 65 15.57 -0.01 5.95
N ARG A 66 14.60 -0.75 6.48
CA ARG A 66 14.45 -2.18 6.22
C ARG A 66 14.27 -2.47 4.73
N MET A 67 13.44 -1.71 4.04
CA MET A 67 13.20 -1.90 2.61
C MET A 67 14.44 -1.58 1.76
N ASN A 68 15.20 -0.55 2.12
CA ASN A 68 16.44 -0.21 1.44
C ASN A 68 17.52 -1.29 1.65
N ASN A 69 17.73 -1.73 2.90
CA ASN A 69 18.71 -2.77 3.23
C ASN A 69 18.36 -4.10 2.53
N LEU A 70 17.09 -4.43 2.49
CA LEU A 70 16.63 -5.66 1.86
C LEU A 70 16.82 -5.65 0.34
N GLY A 71 16.63 -4.50 -0.30
CA GLY A 71 16.99 -4.30 -1.71
C GLY A 71 18.48 -4.56 -1.95
N ASP A 72 19.33 -4.01 -1.11
CA ASP A 72 20.79 -4.19 -1.18
C ASP A 72 21.21 -5.65 -0.92
N GLU A 73 20.61 -6.32 0.06
CA GLU A 73 20.86 -7.73 0.35
C GLU A 73 20.49 -8.65 -0.81
N ILE A 74 19.35 -8.40 -1.46
CA ILE A 74 18.88 -9.15 -2.63
C ILE A 74 19.83 -8.92 -3.82
N ILE A 75 20.23 -7.68 -4.08
CA ILE A 75 21.18 -7.34 -5.14
C ILE A 75 22.53 -7.99 -4.86
N HIS A 76 23.01 -7.95 -3.61
CA HIS A 76 24.26 -8.55 -3.21
C HIS A 76 24.24 -10.09 -3.30
N ALA A 77 23.16 -10.72 -2.85
CA ALA A 77 22.95 -12.16 -2.98
C ALA A 77 22.90 -12.58 -4.46
N ALA A 78 22.14 -11.85 -5.29
CA ALA A 78 22.11 -12.10 -6.73
C ALA A 78 23.48 -11.91 -7.39
N GLY A 79 24.25 -10.89 -6.99
CA GLY A 79 25.61 -10.65 -7.46
C GLY A 79 26.58 -11.79 -7.10
N LYS A 80 26.53 -12.32 -5.87
CA LYS A 80 27.32 -13.47 -5.44
C LYS A 80 26.98 -14.74 -6.22
N ILE A 81 25.70 -14.95 -6.52
CA ILE A 81 25.21 -16.08 -7.29
C ILE A 81 25.68 -16.01 -8.74
N ILE A 82 25.58 -14.82 -9.36
CA ILE A 82 26.07 -14.59 -10.74
C ILE A 82 27.60 -14.81 -10.79
N GLN A 83 28.34 -14.35 -9.78
CA GLN A 83 29.78 -14.53 -9.70
C GLN A 83 30.21 -16.00 -9.47
N ALA A 84 29.42 -16.76 -8.70
CA ALA A 84 29.62 -18.18 -8.48
C ALA A 84 29.23 -19.00 -9.72
N ALA A 85 28.16 -18.65 -10.42
CA ALA A 85 27.71 -19.27 -11.65
C ALA A 85 28.64 -19.04 -12.84
N GLY A 86 29.35 -17.89 -12.88
CA GLY A 86 30.35 -17.59 -13.89
C GLY A 86 31.59 -18.49 -13.84
N LYS A 87 31.74 -19.33 -12.81
CA LYS A 87 32.88 -20.23 -12.61
C LYS A 87 32.58 -21.71 -12.81
N LYS A 88 31.34 -22.17 -12.85
CA LYS A 88 30.98 -23.58 -13.16
C LYS A 88 29.52 -23.73 -13.60
N HIS A 89 29.30 -24.36 -14.74
CA HIS A 89 28.08 -24.93 -15.32
C HIS A 89 26.74 -24.56 -14.67
N TYR A 90 25.85 -23.96 -15.48
CA TYR A 90 24.43 -23.73 -15.22
C TYR A 90 23.70 -25.04 -14.86
N GLY A 91 23.68 -25.41 -13.59
CA GLY A 91 22.97 -26.57 -13.07
C GLY A 91 21.61 -26.23 -12.45
N LYS A 92 20.83 -27.24 -12.08
CA LYS A 92 19.49 -27.17 -11.47
C LYS A 92 19.41 -26.23 -10.26
N ASP A 93 20.52 -25.96 -9.58
CA ASP A 93 20.59 -25.05 -8.41
C ASP A 93 20.38 -23.58 -8.76
N TYR A 94 20.79 -23.13 -9.96
CA TYR A 94 20.57 -21.75 -10.41
C TYR A 94 19.08 -21.42 -10.57
N THR A 95 18.31 -22.35 -11.15
CA THR A 95 16.86 -22.17 -11.31
C THR A 95 16.14 -22.12 -9.96
N ARG A 96 16.58 -22.94 -8.99
CA ARG A 96 16.03 -22.97 -7.64
C ARG A 96 16.34 -21.69 -6.85
N ILE A 97 17.54 -21.16 -6.98
CA ILE A 97 17.96 -19.91 -6.32
C ILE A 97 17.23 -18.71 -6.92
N ILE A 98 17.05 -18.66 -8.26
CA ILE A 98 16.23 -17.64 -8.90
C ILE A 98 14.76 -17.77 -8.48
N GLN A 99 14.24 -18.98 -8.33
CA GLN A 99 12.88 -19.20 -7.85
C GLN A 99 12.70 -18.75 -6.39
N LEU A 100 13.66 -19.04 -5.50
CA LEU A 100 13.63 -18.60 -4.11
C LEU A 100 13.76 -17.07 -4.00
N SER A 101 14.71 -16.47 -4.72
CA SER A 101 14.85 -15.01 -4.74
C SER A 101 13.63 -14.29 -5.35
N ARG A 102 12.93 -14.92 -6.30
CA ARG A 102 11.66 -14.41 -6.86
C ARG A 102 10.49 -14.55 -5.89
N LEU A 103 10.42 -15.62 -5.10
CA LEU A 103 9.40 -15.78 -4.06
C LEU A 103 9.58 -14.75 -2.94
N ASP A 104 10.80 -14.58 -2.45
CA ASP A 104 11.11 -13.59 -1.41
C ASP A 104 10.87 -12.18 -1.94
N ALA A 105 11.29 -11.88 -3.17
CA ALA A 105 11.01 -10.60 -3.81
C ALA A 105 9.51 -10.35 -3.98
N SER A 106 8.70 -11.34 -4.40
CA SER A 106 7.27 -11.16 -4.55
C SER A 106 6.55 -10.90 -3.23
N GLN A 107 6.96 -11.59 -2.16
CA GLN A 107 6.40 -11.38 -0.81
C GLN A 107 6.72 -10.00 -0.24
N LEU A 108 7.84 -9.39 -0.65
CA LEU A 108 8.27 -8.10 -0.15
C LEU A 108 7.76 -6.93 -0.99
N TYR A 109 7.68 -7.10 -2.30
CA TYR A 109 7.36 -6.00 -3.22
C TYR A 109 5.89 -5.93 -3.59
N PHE A 110 5.18 -7.06 -3.60
CA PHE A 110 3.73 -7.04 -3.81
C PHE A 110 3.00 -6.13 -2.80
N PRO A 111 3.27 -6.22 -1.48
CA PRO A 111 2.69 -5.28 -0.52
C PRO A 111 3.02 -3.81 -0.80
N ASN A 112 4.25 -3.50 -1.24
CA ASN A 112 4.63 -2.14 -1.57
C ASN A 112 3.95 -1.62 -2.84
N ILE A 113 3.81 -2.47 -3.86
CA ILE A 113 3.05 -2.13 -5.06
C ILE A 113 1.58 -1.89 -4.70
N CYS A 114 0.96 -2.75 -3.87
CA CYS A 114 -0.40 -2.55 -3.39
C CYS A 114 -0.54 -1.22 -2.63
N LYS A 115 0.39 -0.92 -1.71
CA LYS A 115 0.41 0.35 -0.98
C LYS A 115 0.44 1.53 -1.94
N LEU A 116 1.37 1.58 -2.89
CA LEU A 116 1.50 2.68 -3.84
C LEU A 116 0.30 2.78 -4.80
N PHE A 117 -0.26 1.65 -5.20
CA PHE A 117 -1.40 1.64 -6.12
C PHE A 117 -2.75 1.94 -5.43
N GLY A 118 -2.80 1.86 -4.10
CA GLY A 118 -4.02 1.98 -3.29
C GLY A 118 -4.80 3.27 -3.53
N GLY A 119 -4.11 4.39 -3.59
CA GLY A 119 -4.71 5.70 -3.83
C GLY A 119 -5.44 5.80 -5.18
N GLY A 120 -4.80 5.38 -6.26
CA GLY A 120 -5.44 5.35 -7.57
C GLY A 120 -6.53 4.29 -7.69
N ALA A 121 -6.29 3.12 -7.09
CA ALA A 121 -7.26 2.03 -7.13
C ALA A 121 -8.59 2.39 -6.44
N ILE A 122 -8.54 3.08 -5.28
CA ILE A 122 -9.76 3.50 -4.60
C ILE A 122 -10.52 4.58 -5.38
N CYS A 123 -9.83 5.52 -6.02
CA CYS A 123 -10.47 6.50 -6.89
C CYS A 123 -11.23 5.80 -8.02
N ARG A 124 -10.63 4.85 -8.72
CA ARG A 124 -11.30 4.06 -9.76
C ARG A 124 -12.44 3.19 -9.22
N PHE A 125 -12.31 2.68 -8.00
CA PHE A 125 -13.37 1.90 -7.34
C PHE A 125 -14.65 2.72 -7.16
N TYR A 126 -14.53 4.04 -6.95
CA TYR A 126 -15.62 5.00 -6.83
C TYR A 126 -15.88 5.81 -8.12
N ASP A 127 -15.42 5.31 -9.27
CA ASP A 127 -15.60 5.94 -10.59
C ASP A 127 -15.08 7.38 -10.68
N LEU A 128 -14.01 7.70 -9.93
CA LEU A 128 -13.35 9.00 -9.95
C LEU A 128 -12.05 8.96 -10.77
N PRO A 129 -11.70 10.06 -11.49
CA PRO A 129 -10.43 10.15 -12.20
C PRO A 129 -9.25 10.17 -11.22
N ASP A 130 -8.19 9.42 -11.54
CA ASP A 130 -6.98 9.28 -10.71
C ASP A 130 -5.69 9.84 -11.34
N GLU A 131 -5.71 10.16 -12.64
CA GLU A 131 -4.52 10.44 -13.45
C GLU A 131 -3.64 11.58 -12.92
N ASP A 132 -4.23 12.63 -12.36
CA ASP A 132 -3.55 13.81 -11.87
C ASP A 132 -3.04 13.68 -10.40
N MET A 133 -3.36 12.59 -9.72
CA MET A 133 -2.98 12.35 -8.32
C MET A 133 -1.94 11.23 -8.15
N CYS A 134 -1.85 10.33 -9.11
CA CYS A 134 -1.06 9.09 -9.02
C CYS A 134 0.30 9.13 -9.72
N SER A 135 0.73 10.26 -10.28
CA SER A 135 1.95 10.31 -11.10
C SER A 135 3.21 9.88 -10.34
N ILE A 136 3.33 10.26 -9.08
CA ILE A 136 4.46 9.87 -8.22
C ILE A 136 4.38 8.39 -7.89
N ASP A 137 3.21 7.90 -7.49
CA ASP A 137 2.98 6.49 -7.16
C ASP A 137 3.31 5.56 -8.32
N TYR A 138 2.86 5.89 -9.51
CA TYR A 138 3.16 5.12 -10.72
C TYR A 138 4.65 5.14 -11.05
N THR A 139 5.35 6.27 -10.85
CA THR A 139 6.80 6.35 -11.03
C THR A 139 7.53 5.43 -10.05
N LEU A 140 7.10 5.38 -8.79
CA LEU A 140 7.68 4.50 -7.77
C LEU A 140 7.38 3.02 -8.06
N ILE A 141 6.17 2.69 -8.53
CA ILE A 141 5.81 1.34 -8.97
C ILE A 141 6.73 0.91 -10.13
N ASP A 142 6.91 1.77 -11.13
CA ASP A 142 7.77 1.47 -12.27
C ASP A 142 9.23 1.30 -11.85
N ALA A 143 9.71 2.07 -10.87
CA ALA A 143 11.05 1.88 -10.30
C ALA A 143 11.18 0.50 -9.63
N ILE A 144 10.19 0.06 -8.85
CA ILE A 144 10.16 -1.28 -8.24
C ILE A 144 10.16 -2.35 -9.34
N LEU A 145 9.27 -2.26 -10.33
CA LEU A 145 9.18 -3.24 -11.41
C LEU A 145 10.47 -3.33 -12.23
N ASN A 146 11.13 -2.17 -12.47
CA ASN A 146 12.38 -2.10 -13.20
C ASN A 146 13.54 -2.72 -12.43
N GLN A 147 13.64 -2.48 -11.13
CA GLN A 147 14.68 -3.06 -10.26
C GLN A 147 14.71 -4.59 -10.35
N PHE A 148 13.56 -5.23 -10.54
CA PHE A 148 13.43 -6.70 -10.65
C PHE A 148 13.31 -7.20 -12.09
N ASN A 149 13.52 -6.33 -13.08
CA ASN A 149 13.31 -6.67 -14.49
C ASN A 149 11.89 -7.20 -14.79
N TRP A 150 10.90 -6.67 -14.04
CA TRP A 150 9.47 -7.01 -14.19
C TRP A 150 8.70 -5.97 -15.00
N LEU A 151 9.36 -4.94 -15.52
CA LEU A 151 8.69 -3.87 -16.27
C LEU A 151 7.89 -4.42 -17.45
N GLY A 152 8.44 -5.42 -18.16
CA GLY A 152 7.73 -6.14 -19.22
C GLY A 152 6.54 -7.01 -18.75
N LYS A 153 6.31 -7.12 -17.45
CA LYS A 153 5.17 -7.85 -16.85
C LYS A 153 4.16 -6.92 -16.18
N ARG A 154 4.33 -5.61 -16.31
CA ARG A 154 3.40 -4.61 -15.73
C ARG A 154 1.96 -4.91 -16.10
N GLU A 155 1.69 -5.20 -17.39
CA GLU A 155 0.35 -5.52 -17.90
C GLU A 155 -0.28 -6.76 -17.27
N VAL A 156 0.52 -7.63 -16.66
CA VAL A 156 0.04 -8.82 -15.93
C VAL A 156 -0.09 -8.53 -14.44
N ILE A 157 0.88 -7.82 -13.86
CA ILE A 157 0.94 -7.58 -12.42
C ILE A 157 -0.14 -6.58 -11.99
N MET A 158 -0.28 -5.46 -12.70
CA MET A 158 -1.18 -4.38 -12.28
C MET A 158 -2.66 -4.80 -12.25
N PRO A 159 -3.20 -5.57 -13.20
CA PRO A 159 -4.57 -6.09 -13.09
C PRO A 159 -4.78 -7.01 -11.87
N LEU A 160 -3.78 -7.80 -11.48
CA LEU A 160 -3.85 -8.65 -10.29
C LEU A 160 -3.87 -7.81 -9.00
N VAL A 161 -3.05 -6.77 -8.94
CA VAL A 161 -3.03 -5.81 -7.83
C VAL A 161 -4.37 -5.07 -7.74
N ASP A 162 -4.90 -4.60 -8.87
CA ASP A 162 -6.20 -3.91 -8.93
C ASP A 162 -7.34 -4.81 -8.46
N GLN A 163 -7.38 -6.05 -8.92
CA GLN A 163 -8.39 -7.03 -8.50
C GLN A 163 -8.29 -7.32 -7.00
N TYR A 164 -7.08 -7.48 -6.46
CA TYR A 164 -6.86 -7.71 -5.04
C TYR A 164 -7.36 -6.53 -4.20
N LEU A 165 -6.99 -5.30 -4.58
CA LEU A 165 -7.41 -4.10 -3.87
C LEU A 165 -8.91 -3.84 -3.98
N ARG A 166 -9.52 -4.10 -5.14
CA ARG A 166 -10.97 -4.00 -5.30
C ARG A 166 -11.70 -4.92 -4.33
N SER A 167 -11.27 -6.18 -4.19
CA SER A 167 -11.84 -7.11 -3.21
C SER A 167 -11.65 -6.62 -1.77
N ALA A 168 -10.51 -6.00 -1.47
CA ALA A 168 -10.27 -5.40 -0.16
C ALA A 168 -11.21 -4.21 0.09
N PHE A 169 -11.40 -3.32 -0.88
CA PHE A 169 -12.31 -2.17 -0.74
C PHE A 169 -13.78 -2.60 -0.57
N GLU A 170 -14.21 -3.63 -1.29
CA GLU A 170 -15.53 -4.24 -1.08
C GLU A 170 -15.71 -4.77 0.34
N SER A 171 -14.66 -5.39 0.91
CA SER A 171 -14.69 -5.97 2.25
C SER A 171 -14.60 -4.93 3.36
N PHE A 172 -13.92 -3.81 3.13
CA PHE A 172 -13.60 -2.80 4.13
C PHE A 172 -14.37 -1.48 3.96
N GLY A 173 -15.52 -1.48 3.30
CA GLY A 173 -16.31 -0.27 3.03
C GLY A 173 -16.54 0.63 4.26
N PRO A 174 -17.02 0.14 5.41
CA PRO A 174 -17.19 0.96 6.61
C PRO A 174 -15.87 1.50 7.17
N LEU A 175 -14.75 0.75 7.05
CA LEU A 175 -13.42 1.22 7.46
C LEU A 175 -12.92 2.33 6.54
N ILE A 176 -13.18 2.25 5.22
CA ILE A 176 -12.90 3.32 4.26
C ILE A 176 -13.61 4.60 4.69
N ASN A 177 -14.90 4.52 5.00
CA ASN A 177 -15.68 5.68 5.44
C ASN A 177 -15.12 6.27 6.74
N ALA A 178 -14.73 5.43 7.71
CA ALA A 178 -14.16 5.90 8.96
C ALA A 178 -12.84 6.67 8.74
N PHE A 179 -11.93 6.13 7.93
CA PHE A 179 -10.68 6.84 7.60
C PHE A 179 -10.93 8.13 6.85
N TYR A 180 -11.79 8.10 5.82
CA TYR A 180 -12.11 9.28 5.03
C TYR A 180 -12.66 10.41 5.88
N VAL A 181 -13.67 10.15 6.71
CA VAL A 181 -14.30 11.18 7.56
C VAL A 181 -13.28 11.78 8.53
N ASN A 182 -12.53 10.94 9.23
CA ASN A 182 -11.51 11.42 10.16
C ASN A 182 -10.43 12.24 9.45
N LEU A 183 -10.00 11.84 8.26
CA LEU A 183 -8.99 12.57 7.49
C LEU A 183 -9.52 13.90 6.94
N VAL A 184 -10.80 13.96 6.55
CA VAL A 184 -11.45 15.21 6.15
C VAL A 184 -11.53 16.21 7.32
N GLU A 185 -11.90 15.74 8.50
CA GLU A 185 -12.08 16.57 9.70
C GLU A 185 -10.76 17.03 10.33
N GLN A 186 -9.77 16.15 10.41
CA GLN A 186 -8.52 16.39 11.12
C GLN A 186 -7.36 16.81 10.22
N GLU A 187 -7.51 16.70 8.88
CA GLU A 187 -6.51 16.95 7.83
C GLU A 187 -5.27 16.03 7.91
N THR A 188 -4.90 15.60 9.10
CA THR A 188 -3.77 14.69 9.35
C THR A 188 -4.14 13.73 10.46
N LEU A 189 -3.88 12.43 10.24
CA LEU A 189 -4.00 11.38 11.25
C LEU A 189 -2.61 10.89 11.63
N THR A 190 -2.31 10.90 12.93
CA THR A 190 -1.09 10.29 13.45
C THR A 190 -1.17 8.77 13.40
N ARG A 191 -0.04 8.11 13.62
CA ARG A 191 0.01 6.64 13.71
C ARG A 191 -0.98 6.12 14.75
N GLU A 192 -1.03 6.72 15.92
CA GLU A 192 -1.90 6.30 17.02
C GLU A 192 -3.38 6.42 16.64
N GLN A 193 -3.76 7.49 15.95
CA GLN A 193 -5.13 7.69 15.47
C GLN A 193 -5.50 6.66 14.39
N VAL A 194 -4.60 6.37 13.46
CA VAL A 194 -4.80 5.33 12.45
C VAL A 194 -5.01 3.96 13.10
N LEU A 195 -4.14 3.58 14.02
CA LEU A 195 -4.23 2.28 14.71
C LEU A 195 -5.48 2.21 15.61
N GLN A 196 -5.92 3.31 16.20
CA GLN A 196 -7.15 3.35 16.99
C GLN A 196 -8.40 3.12 16.11
N ILE A 197 -8.48 3.76 14.94
CA ILE A 197 -9.58 3.55 13.97
C ILE A 197 -9.68 2.07 13.58
N ILE A 198 -8.53 1.41 13.33
CA ILE A 198 -8.49 -0.01 12.99
C ILE A 198 -8.97 -0.87 14.14
N LYS A 199 -8.48 -0.60 15.35
CA LYS A 199 -8.88 -1.33 16.54
C LYS A 199 -10.39 -1.24 16.79
N ASP A 200 -10.96 -0.03 16.69
CA ASP A 200 -12.39 0.20 16.84
C ASP A 200 -13.20 -0.56 15.79
N TRP A 201 -12.69 -0.64 14.55
CA TRP A 201 -13.26 -1.43 13.48
C TRP A 201 -13.22 -2.94 13.76
N GLU A 202 -12.08 -3.46 14.19
CA GLU A 202 -11.91 -4.89 14.52
C GLU A 202 -12.82 -5.31 15.68
N GLU A 203 -12.93 -4.47 16.72
CA GLU A 203 -13.86 -4.69 17.84
C GLU A 203 -15.33 -4.69 17.39
N TYR A 204 -15.68 -3.81 16.42
CA TYR A 204 -17.02 -3.79 15.84
C TYR A 204 -17.35 -5.07 15.05
N GLN A 205 -16.38 -5.65 14.33
CA GLN A 205 -16.57 -6.89 13.57
C GLN A 205 -16.82 -8.10 14.48
N LEU A 206 -16.35 -8.07 15.72
CA LEU A 206 -16.47 -9.15 16.70
C LEU A 206 -17.75 -9.05 17.57
N SER A 207 -18.50 -7.96 17.47
CA SER A 207 -19.71 -7.68 18.27
C SER A 207 -20.98 -8.08 17.53
#